data_b787901207b048fd6e0c650a7cd5d932
#
_entry.id   b787901207b048fd6e0c650a7cd5d932
#
_cell.length_a   1.000
_cell.length_b   1.000
_cell.length_c   1.000
_cell.angle_alpha   90.00
_cell.angle_beta   90.00
_cell.angle_gamma   90.00
#
_symmetry.space_group_name_H-M   'P 1'
#
loop_
_entity.id
_entity.type
_entity.pdbx_description
1 polymer ?
#
loop_
_entity_poly.entity_id
_entity_poly.type
_entity_poly.pdbx_seq_one_letter_code
_entity_poly.pdbx_strand_id
1 'polypeptide(L)'
;MQRARAFSFFAVAPLFALAVLALNDHLLKPAFHNALTGKLSDLAGCFVLPLFVASALGFATRWSVVTRVWTGAAVTVLFFSAIKLSSAAADHVALGLERLGAPLHLGAMHIVADPTDLFALPMALLAVAYAVFQEKAS
;
A
#
# COMPACT_ATOMS: atom_id res chain seq x y z
N MET A 1 12.06 18.30 -25.98
CA MET A 1 12.02 17.81 -24.58
C MET A 1 10.80 16.95 -24.39
N GLN A 2 10.96 15.65 -24.47
CA GLN A 2 9.90 14.74 -24.02
C GLN A 2 9.78 14.90 -22.51
N ARG A 3 8.70 15.50 -22.03
CA ARG A 3 8.32 15.35 -20.63
C ARG A 3 8.10 13.87 -20.43
N ALA A 4 9.00 13.21 -19.71
CA ALA A 4 8.76 11.87 -19.22
C ALA A 4 7.39 11.92 -18.54
N ARG A 5 6.40 11.24 -19.12
CA ARG A 5 5.07 11.17 -18.52
C ARG A 5 5.24 10.51 -17.19
N ALA A 6 5.03 11.29 -16.14
CA ALA A 6 5.14 10.79 -14.79
C ALA A 6 4.21 9.60 -14.63
N PHE A 7 4.69 8.53 -14.03
CA PHE A 7 3.86 7.45 -13.52
C PHE A 7 2.62 8.06 -12.83
N SER A 8 1.43 7.65 -13.23
CA SER A 8 0.19 8.16 -12.67
C SER A 8 -0.34 7.20 -11.60
N PHE A 9 -0.31 7.66 -10.33
CA PHE A 9 -0.99 6.96 -9.24
C PHE A 9 -2.51 6.87 -9.49
N PHE A 10 -3.07 7.84 -10.19
CA PHE A 10 -4.49 7.89 -10.52
C PHE A 10 -4.88 7.09 -11.78
N ALA A 11 -4.02 6.23 -12.29
CA ALA A 11 -4.38 5.28 -13.32
C ALA A 11 -5.38 4.23 -12.80
N VAL A 12 -6.03 3.51 -13.73
CA VAL A 12 -7.13 2.59 -13.41
C VAL A 12 -6.75 1.51 -12.40
N ALA A 13 -5.57 0.88 -12.54
CA ALA A 13 -5.21 -0.23 -11.66
C ALA A 13 -4.95 0.19 -10.20
N PRO A 14 -4.18 1.27 -9.91
CA PRO A 14 -4.07 1.77 -8.54
C PRO A 14 -5.39 2.25 -7.95
N LEU A 15 -6.24 2.91 -8.72
CA LEU A 15 -7.55 3.34 -8.25
C LEU A 15 -8.47 2.15 -7.98
N PHE A 16 -8.44 1.13 -8.81
CA PHE A 16 -9.19 -0.11 -8.58
C PHE A 16 -8.73 -0.81 -7.29
N ALA A 17 -7.42 -0.95 -7.09
CA ALA A 17 -6.87 -1.55 -5.88
C ALA A 17 -7.23 -0.74 -4.62
N LEU A 18 -7.19 0.60 -4.71
CA LEU A 18 -7.62 1.47 -3.63
C LEU A 18 -9.11 1.34 -3.34
N ALA A 19 -9.95 1.23 -4.38
CA ALA A 19 -11.39 1.00 -4.23
C ALA A 19 -11.68 -0.36 -3.56
N VAL A 20 -10.96 -1.42 -3.96
CA VAL A 20 -11.05 -2.74 -3.33
C VAL A 20 -10.68 -2.67 -1.84
N LEU A 21 -9.59 -1.97 -1.53
CA LEU A 21 -9.15 -1.77 -0.16
C LEU A 21 -10.21 -1.04 0.67
N ALA A 22 -10.74 0.06 0.16
CA ALA A 22 -11.76 0.86 0.85
C ALA A 22 -13.06 0.06 1.06
N LEU A 23 -13.54 -0.62 0.02
CA LEU A 23 -14.73 -1.47 0.11
C LEU A 23 -14.54 -2.63 1.10
N ASN A 24 -13.39 -3.27 1.06
CA ASN A 24 -13.08 -4.36 1.96
C ASN A 24 -13.04 -3.89 3.42
N ASP A 25 -12.35 -2.78 3.69
CA ASP A 25 -12.20 -2.28 5.05
C ASP A 25 -13.49 -1.71 5.64
N HIS A 26 -14.33 -1.09 4.81
CA HIS A 26 -15.56 -0.44 5.28
C HIS A 26 -16.82 -1.31 5.22
N LEU A 27 -16.90 -2.24 4.28
CA LEU A 27 -18.10 -3.05 4.05
C LEU A 27 -17.88 -4.54 4.31
N LEU A 28 -16.86 -5.15 3.72
CA LEU A 28 -16.67 -6.60 3.77
C LEU A 28 -16.10 -7.06 5.12
N LYS A 29 -15.12 -6.38 5.65
CA LYS A 29 -14.51 -6.70 6.94
C LYS A 29 -15.51 -6.62 8.10
N PRO A 30 -16.29 -5.54 8.25
CA PRO A 30 -17.33 -5.48 9.27
C PRO A 30 -18.45 -6.51 9.10
N ALA A 31 -18.79 -6.86 7.83
CA ALA A 31 -19.88 -7.79 7.54
C ALA A 31 -19.49 -9.26 7.74
N PHE A 32 -18.28 -9.65 7.36
CA PHE A 32 -17.86 -11.06 7.31
C PHE A 32 -16.85 -11.46 8.39
N HIS A 33 -16.05 -10.55 8.92
CA HIS A 33 -15.06 -10.78 9.98
C HIS A 33 -14.21 -12.04 9.81
N ASN A 34 -13.73 -12.33 8.60
CA ASN A 34 -12.97 -13.55 8.33
C ASN A 34 -11.55 -13.27 7.85
N ALA A 35 -10.73 -14.33 7.82
CA ALA A 35 -9.35 -14.25 7.37
C ALA A 35 -9.20 -13.80 5.91
N LEU A 36 -10.17 -14.13 5.06
CA LEU A 36 -10.15 -13.75 3.65
C LEU A 36 -10.22 -12.24 3.45
N THR A 37 -11.08 -11.55 4.20
CA THR A 37 -11.19 -10.09 4.11
C THR A 37 -9.93 -9.39 4.61
N GLY A 38 -9.28 -9.92 5.65
CA GLY A 38 -7.97 -9.43 6.10
C GLY A 38 -6.88 -9.59 5.04
N LYS A 39 -6.80 -10.76 4.43
CA LYS A 39 -5.82 -11.03 3.36
C LYS A 39 -6.06 -10.21 2.10
N LEU A 40 -7.31 -9.96 1.74
CA LEU A 40 -7.64 -9.10 0.60
C LEU A 40 -7.17 -7.66 0.83
N SER A 41 -7.34 -7.15 2.03
CA SER A 41 -6.83 -5.84 2.45
C SER A 41 -5.30 -5.77 2.33
N ASP A 42 -4.61 -6.80 2.80
CA ASP A 42 -3.15 -6.88 2.74
C ASP A 42 -2.62 -6.95 1.31
N LEU A 43 -3.27 -7.73 0.45
CA LEU A 43 -2.93 -7.80 -0.98
C LEU A 43 -3.08 -6.45 -1.67
N ALA A 44 -4.22 -5.78 -1.48
CA ALA A 44 -4.47 -4.47 -2.05
C ALA A 44 -3.50 -3.42 -1.49
N GLY A 45 -3.25 -3.44 -0.19
CA GLY A 45 -2.30 -2.54 0.46
C GLY A 45 -0.87 -2.70 -0.04
N CYS A 46 -0.38 -3.93 -0.20
CA CYS A 46 0.96 -4.21 -0.73
C CYS A 46 1.11 -3.84 -2.21
N PHE A 47 0.02 -3.73 -2.95
CA PHE A 47 0.03 -3.19 -4.30
C PHE A 47 0.02 -1.66 -4.32
N VAL A 48 -0.86 -1.04 -3.53
CA VAL A 48 -1.05 0.42 -3.52
C VAL A 48 0.11 1.16 -2.87
N LEU A 49 0.64 0.64 -1.76
CA LEU A 49 1.65 1.35 -0.97
C LEU A 49 2.95 1.66 -1.72
N PRO A 50 3.55 0.74 -2.49
CA PRO A 50 4.72 1.05 -3.29
C PRO A 50 4.47 2.18 -4.30
N LEU A 51 3.30 2.18 -4.92
CA LEU A 51 2.90 3.17 -5.91
C LEU A 51 2.66 4.54 -5.26
N PHE A 52 2.06 4.55 -4.08
CA PHE A 52 1.85 5.76 -3.29
C PHE A 52 3.19 6.38 -2.87
N VAL A 53 4.12 5.59 -2.33
CA VAL A 53 5.46 6.05 -1.94
C VAL A 53 6.22 6.56 -3.16
N ALA A 54 6.18 5.85 -4.29
CA ALA A 54 6.80 6.28 -5.53
C ALA A 54 6.26 7.62 -6.02
N SER A 55 4.96 7.84 -5.90
CA SER A 55 4.31 9.10 -6.26
C SER A 55 4.73 10.23 -5.33
N ALA A 56 4.75 9.99 -4.03
CA ALA A 56 5.22 10.96 -3.04
C ALA A 56 6.69 11.36 -3.27
N LEU A 57 7.56 10.40 -3.54
CA LEU A 57 8.95 10.65 -3.90
C LEU A 57 9.09 11.47 -5.19
N GLY A 58 8.13 11.37 -6.10
CA GLY A 58 8.11 12.16 -7.33
C GLY A 58 7.93 13.67 -7.08
N PHE A 59 7.32 14.07 -5.97
CA PHE A 59 7.23 15.48 -5.57
C PHE A 59 8.51 15.98 -4.89
N ALA A 60 9.24 15.10 -4.21
CA ALA A 60 10.38 15.45 -3.39
C ALA A 60 11.72 15.23 -4.09
N THR A 61 11.78 14.38 -5.11
CA THR A 61 13.02 13.96 -5.76
C THR A 61 12.92 14.04 -7.28
N ARG A 62 14.10 14.07 -7.93
CA ARG A 62 14.21 13.97 -9.39
C ARG A 62 14.62 12.56 -9.85
N TRP A 63 14.38 11.58 -9.00
CA TRP A 63 14.71 10.19 -9.32
C TRP A 63 13.85 9.65 -10.47
N SER A 64 14.40 8.69 -11.19
CA SER A 64 13.63 7.99 -12.23
C SER A 64 12.43 7.25 -11.64
N VAL A 65 11.42 7.00 -12.44
CA VAL A 65 10.23 6.23 -12.01
C VAL A 65 10.64 4.86 -11.48
N VAL A 66 11.57 4.18 -12.15
CA VAL A 66 12.08 2.87 -11.73
C VAL A 66 12.69 2.92 -10.34
N THR A 67 13.56 3.90 -10.07
CA THR A 67 14.17 4.08 -8.75
C THR A 67 13.13 4.34 -7.67
N ARG A 68 12.17 5.21 -7.94
CA ARG A 68 11.10 5.55 -6.98
C ARG A 68 10.22 4.33 -6.65
N VAL A 69 9.86 3.54 -7.65
CA VAL A 69 8.99 2.37 -7.45
C VAL A 69 9.72 1.27 -6.70
N TRP A 70 11.00 1.02 -7.00
CA TRP A 70 11.81 0.07 -6.24
C TRP A 70 12.01 0.52 -4.79
N THR A 71 12.22 1.81 -4.56
CA THR A 71 12.28 2.37 -3.20
C THR A 71 10.95 2.18 -2.49
N GLY A 72 9.84 2.45 -3.16
CA GLY A 72 8.50 2.22 -2.62
C GLY A 72 8.25 0.75 -2.27
N ALA A 73 8.68 -0.16 -3.11
CA ALA A 73 8.59 -1.61 -2.84
C ALA A 73 9.44 -2.01 -1.63
N ALA A 74 10.67 -1.52 -1.53
CA ALA A 74 11.54 -1.79 -0.38
C ALA A 74 10.92 -1.26 0.93
N VAL A 75 10.42 -0.04 0.94
CA VAL A 75 9.73 0.55 2.09
C VAL A 75 8.51 -0.28 2.48
N THR A 76 7.70 -0.69 1.49
CA THR A 76 6.52 -1.53 1.71
C THR A 76 6.90 -2.87 2.34
N VAL A 77 7.91 -3.56 1.80
CA VAL A 77 8.36 -4.86 2.32
C VAL A 77 8.84 -4.72 3.76
N LEU A 78 9.67 -3.72 4.05
CA LEU A 78 10.19 -3.49 5.39
C LEU A 78 9.08 -3.15 6.39
N PHE A 79 8.21 -2.22 6.03
CA PHE A 79 7.10 -1.76 6.87
C PHE A 79 6.09 -2.88 7.12
N PHE A 80 5.64 -3.55 6.07
CA PHE A 80 4.66 -4.63 6.16
C PHE A 80 5.21 -5.83 6.94
N SER A 81 6.45 -6.22 6.70
CA SER A 81 7.10 -7.28 7.47
C SER A 81 7.21 -6.93 8.95
N ALA A 82 7.57 -5.70 9.28
CA ALA A 82 7.65 -5.25 10.66
C ALA A 82 6.31 -5.37 11.40
N ILE A 83 5.22 -4.88 10.81
CA ILE A 83 3.89 -4.93 11.45
C ILE A 83 3.28 -6.33 11.47
N LYS A 84 3.70 -7.23 10.60
CA LYS A 84 3.19 -8.62 10.57
C LYS A 84 4.01 -9.60 11.40
N LEU A 85 5.28 -9.29 11.66
CA LEU A 85 6.17 -10.13 12.48
C LEU A 85 6.28 -9.65 13.92
N SER A 86 5.88 -8.42 14.23
CA SER A 86 5.99 -7.83 15.57
C SER A 86 4.66 -7.21 15.99
N SER A 87 4.05 -7.74 17.05
CA SER A 87 2.85 -7.17 17.66
C SER A 87 3.11 -5.76 18.20
N ALA A 88 4.29 -5.52 18.78
CA ALA A 88 4.67 -4.19 19.26
C ALA A 88 4.72 -3.16 18.12
N ALA A 89 5.31 -3.52 16.97
CA ALA A 89 5.32 -2.66 15.79
C ALA A 89 3.90 -2.40 15.27
N ALA A 90 3.06 -3.43 15.20
CA ALA A 90 1.66 -3.30 14.80
C ALA A 90 0.88 -2.35 15.72
N ASP A 91 1.05 -2.48 17.02
CA ASP A 91 0.39 -1.61 18.02
C ASP A 91 0.84 -0.16 17.91
N HIS A 92 2.14 0.10 17.72
CA HIS A 92 2.66 1.45 17.53
C HIS A 92 2.14 2.10 16.25
N VAL A 93 2.08 1.36 15.16
CA VAL A 93 1.54 1.86 13.89
C VAL A 93 0.04 2.12 14.01
N ALA A 94 -0.72 1.20 14.61
CA ALA A 94 -2.15 1.38 14.83
C ALA A 94 -2.42 2.65 15.65
N LEU A 95 -1.68 2.84 16.74
CA LEU A 95 -1.82 4.04 17.59
C LEU A 95 -1.48 5.32 16.83
N GLY A 96 -0.43 5.31 16.00
CA GLY A 96 -0.06 6.44 15.16
C GLY A 96 -1.15 6.78 14.14
N LEU A 97 -1.74 5.79 13.50
CA LEU A 97 -2.83 5.97 12.55
C LEU A 97 -4.11 6.48 13.24
N GLU A 98 -4.43 5.99 14.44
CA GLU A 98 -5.55 6.50 15.23
C GLU A 98 -5.37 7.99 15.53
N ARG A 99 -4.18 8.41 15.94
CA ARG A 99 -3.88 9.81 16.23
C ARG A 99 -4.00 10.70 15.00
N LEU A 100 -3.51 10.24 13.85
CA LEU A 100 -3.63 10.95 12.58
C LEU A 100 -5.07 11.01 12.08
N GLY A 101 -5.85 9.95 12.31
CA GLY A 101 -7.25 9.86 11.90
C GLY A 101 -8.24 10.50 12.88
N ALA A 102 -7.82 10.87 14.10
CA ALA A 102 -8.71 11.45 15.12
C ALA A 102 -9.50 12.67 14.64
N PRO A 103 -8.91 13.65 13.91
CA PRO A 103 -9.66 14.79 13.38
C PRO A 103 -10.75 14.40 12.37
N LEU A 104 -10.61 13.23 11.72
CA LEU A 104 -11.53 12.70 10.73
C LEU A 104 -12.54 11.71 11.33
N HIS A 105 -12.51 11.48 12.63
CA HIS A 105 -13.35 10.52 13.35
C HIS A 105 -13.30 9.09 12.77
N LEU A 106 -12.11 8.63 12.35
CA LEU A 106 -11.94 7.32 11.74
C LEU A 106 -12.01 6.14 12.72
N GLY A 107 -12.08 6.42 14.02
CA GLY A 107 -12.20 5.42 15.07
C GLY A 107 -10.91 4.66 15.37
N ALA A 108 -11.04 3.59 16.15
CA ALA A 108 -9.91 2.75 16.54
C ALA A 108 -9.38 1.93 15.36
N MET A 109 -8.05 1.91 15.22
CA MET A 109 -7.36 1.09 14.22
C MET A 109 -6.86 -0.20 14.85
N HIS A 110 -7.07 -1.32 14.18
CA HIS A 110 -6.59 -2.62 14.65
C HIS A 110 -5.74 -3.29 13.58
N ILE A 111 -4.48 -3.51 13.89
CA ILE A 111 -3.54 -4.21 13.03
C ILE A 111 -3.16 -5.51 13.72
N VAL A 112 -3.42 -6.64 13.04
CA VAL A 112 -3.08 -7.97 13.55
C VAL A 112 -1.72 -8.39 13.01
N ALA A 113 -0.79 -8.74 13.91
CA ALA A 113 0.50 -9.30 13.55
C ALA A 113 0.33 -10.79 13.23
N ASP A 114 0.15 -11.11 11.95
CA ASP A 114 0.03 -12.48 11.45
C ASP A 114 1.11 -12.74 10.39
N PRO A 115 2.13 -13.59 10.69
CA PRO A 115 3.19 -13.89 9.71
C PRO A 115 2.69 -14.52 8.41
N THR A 116 1.52 -15.17 8.40
CA THR A 116 0.97 -15.75 7.17
C THR A 116 0.56 -14.69 6.15
N ASP A 117 0.32 -13.46 6.60
CA ASP A 117 -0.02 -12.33 5.73
C ASP A 117 1.16 -11.87 4.87
N LEU A 118 2.39 -12.33 5.13
CA LEU A 118 3.55 -12.08 4.27
C LEU A 118 3.36 -12.62 2.84
N PHE A 119 2.39 -13.49 2.61
CA PHE A 119 1.96 -13.87 1.26
C PHE A 119 1.50 -12.70 0.39
N ALA A 120 1.17 -11.57 0.99
CA ALA A 120 0.82 -10.35 0.26
C ALA A 120 2.05 -9.63 -0.35
N LEU A 121 3.27 -9.89 0.13
CA LEU A 121 4.49 -9.21 -0.33
C LEU A 121 4.76 -9.31 -1.84
N PRO A 122 4.47 -10.44 -2.54
CA PRO A 122 4.61 -10.48 -4.00
C PRO A 122 3.83 -9.40 -4.74
N MET A 123 2.77 -8.84 -4.14
CA MET A 123 2.01 -7.74 -4.72
C MET A 123 2.85 -6.45 -4.85
N ALA A 124 3.85 -6.26 -3.99
CA ALA A 124 4.80 -5.16 -4.13
C ALA A 124 5.64 -5.29 -5.42
N LEU A 125 6.05 -6.51 -5.77
CA LEU A 125 6.74 -6.79 -7.04
C LEU A 125 5.81 -6.59 -8.24
N LEU A 126 4.55 -6.97 -8.12
CA LEU A 126 3.54 -6.70 -9.14
C LEU A 126 3.35 -5.20 -9.37
N ALA A 127 3.36 -4.41 -8.32
CA ALA A 127 3.29 -2.95 -8.40
C ALA A 127 4.50 -2.37 -9.15
N VAL A 128 5.72 -2.88 -8.90
CA VAL A 128 6.92 -2.49 -9.65
C VAL A 128 6.77 -2.84 -11.13
N ALA A 129 6.36 -4.07 -11.43
CA ALA A 129 6.16 -4.50 -12.82
C ALA A 129 5.13 -3.64 -13.54
N TYR A 130 4.02 -3.33 -12.88
CA TYR A 130 2.98 -2.46 -13.41
C TYR A 130 3.51 -1.06 -13.74
N ALA A 131 4.24 -0.43 -12.82
CA ALA A 131 4.76 0.92 -13.02
C ALA A 131 5.83 0.98 -14.11
N VAL A 132 6.72 0.00 -14.16
CA VAL A 132 7.74 -0.11 -15.22
C VAL A 132 7.10 -0.35 -16.59
N PHE A 133 6.06 -1.17 -16.63
CA PHE A 133 5.31 -1.39 -17.87
C PHE A 133 4.64 -0.10 -18.35
N GLN A 134 4.00 0.65 -17.44
CA GLN A 134 3.38 1.94 -17.79
C GLN A 134 4.41 2.97 -18.30
N GLU A 135 5.58 3.02 -17.68
CA GLU A 135 6.65 3.92 -18.15
C GLU A 135 7.10 3.60 -19.57
N LYS A 136 7.23 2.31 -19.89
CA LYS A 136 7.63 1.87 -21.25
C LYS A 136 6.53 2.10 -22.29
N ALA A 137 5.27 2.06 -21.89
CA ALA A 137 4.12 2.24 -22.78
C ALA A 137 3.80 3.72 -23.06
N SER A 138 4.37 4.64 -22.32
CA SER A 138 4.21 6.08 -22.50
C SER A 138 5.33 6.68 -23.30
#